data_be5c616d982db465ad7474d094929ac1
#
_entry.id   be5c616d982db465ad7474d094929ac1
#
_cell.length_a   1.000
_cell.length_b   1.000
_cell.length_c   1.000
_cell.angle_alpha   90.00
_cell.angle_beta   90.00
_cell.angle_gamma   90.00
#
_symmetry.space_group_name_H-M   'P 1'
#
loop_
_entity.id
_entity.type
_entity.pdbx_description
1 polymer ?
#
loop_
_entity_poly.entity_id
_entity_poly.type
_entity_poly.pdbx_seq_one_letter_code
_entity_poly.pdbx_strand_id
1 'polypeptide(L)'
;SSCFLSEPVDVTKYGMLYGGVQKNIGPAGVVIAVIREDLITEDVLPGTPTMLRYKTHADNGSMYNTPPAYGIYICGKVFRWLLSMGGLEAIRERNVAKAKVLYDFLDASQLFHGTVVKKDRSLMNVPFVTGNAELDAKFVKAAEAAGFVSLKGHRTVGGMRASIYNAMPMEGVVKLVQFMERFEKENR
;
A
#
# COMPACT_ATOMS: atom_id res chain seq x y z
N SER A 1 6.26 1.10 -0.31
CA SER A 1 5.49 1.54 -1.49
C SER A 1 3.96 1.46 -1.31
N SER A 2 3.44 0.63 -0.40
CA SER A 2 1.98 0.57 -0.17
C SER A 2 1.38 1.85 0.42
N CYS A 3 2.14 2.62 1.19
CA CYS A 3 1.73 3.93 1.72
C CYS A 3 2.13 5.12 0.83
N PHE A 4 2.80 4.89 -0.30
CA PHE A 4 3.19 5.96 -1.21
C PHE A 4 1.95 6.67 -1.76
N LEU A 5 1.88 8.00 -1.63
CA LEU A 5 0.72 8.83 -2.00
C LEU A 5 -0.59 8.48 -1.27
N SER A 6 -0.53 7.86 -0.10
CA SER A 6 -1.72 7.65 0.74
C SER A 6 -2.06 8.85 1.64
N GLU A 7 -1.10 9.73 1.83
CA GLU A 7 -1.17 10.93 2.64
C GLU A 7 -0.06 11.92 2.24
N PRO A 8 -0.16 13.20 2.63
CA PRO A 8 0.92 14.18 2.43
C PRO A 8 2.22 13.76 3.10
N VAL A 9 3.33 14.00 2.42
CA VAL A 9 4.68 13.79 2.94
C VAL A 9 5.49 15.06 2.76
N ASP A 10 6.08 15.55 3.84
CA ASP A 10 7.05 16.64 3.77
C ASP A 10 8.39 16.11 3.25
N VAL A 11 8.58 16.22 1.94
CA VAL A 11 9.78 15.72 1.26
C VAL A 11 11.06 16.42 1.70
N THR A 12 10.96 17.61 2.30
CA THR A 12 12.14 18.39 2.75
C THR A 12 12.86 17.72 3.93
N LYS A 13 12.18 16.83 4.63
CA LYS A 13 12.76 16.07 5.77
C LYS A 13 13.65 14.90 5.35
N TYR A 14 13.73 14.60 4.05
CA TYR A 14 14.42 13.41 3.55
C TYR A 14 15.48 13.78 2.53
N GLY A 15 16.60 13.11 2.56
CA GLY A 15 17.58 13.18 1.49
C GLY A 15 17.11 12.45 0.24
N MET A 16 16.39 11.34 0.45
CA MET A 16 15.85 10.52 -0.64
C MET A 16 14.59 9.79 -0.19
N LEU A 17 13.59 9.76 -1.09
CA LEU A 17 12.41 8.91 -1.01
C LEU A 17 12.34 8.07 -2.29
N TYR A 18 12.09 6.77 -2.16
CA TYR A 18 11.93 5.91 -3.32
C TYR A 18 10.89 4.82 -3.10
N GLY A 19 10.30 4.33 -4.15
CA GLY A 19 9.36 3.22 -4.08
C GLY A 19 8.92 2.70 -5.44
N GLY A 20 8.68 1.39 -5.51
CA GLY A 20 8.00 0.79 -6.65
C GLY A 20 6.54 1.22 -6.69
N VAL A 21 6.03 1.48 -7.89
CA VAL A 21 4.69 2.07 -8.10
C VAL A 21 3.54 1.05 -7.96
N GLN A 22 3.82 -0.25 -7.96
CA GLN A 22 2.87 -1.36 -8.12
C GLN A 22 1.81 -1.53 -7.01
N LYS A 23 1.71 -0.59 -6.10
CA LYS A 23 0.68 -0.55 -5.03
C LYS A 23 -0.35 0.55 -5.29
N ASN A 24 -0.02 1.79 -4.94
CA ASN A 24 -0.95 2.92 -5.03
C ASN A 24 -0.84 3.75 -6.31
N ILE A 25 0.19 3.54 -7.15
CA ILE A 25 0.54 4.50 -8.20
C ILE A 25 0.36 3.93 -9.61
N GLY A 26 0.68 2.65 -9.83
CA GLY A 26 0.61 2.09 -11.17
C GLY A 26 0.99 0.61 -11.26
N PRO A 27 1.25 0.09 -12.46
CA PRO A 27 1.67 -1.30 -12.66
C PRO A 27 3.12 -1.52 -12.21
N ALA A 28 3.50 -2.79 -11.97
CA ALA A 28 4.88 -3.15 -11.69
C ALA A 28 5.82 -2.76 -12.85
N GLY A 29 7.09 -2.47 -12.50
CA GLY A 29 8.14 -2.17 -13.49
C GLY A 29 8.62 -0.72 -13.48
N VAL A 30 8.01 0.16 -12.68
CA VAL A 30 8.47 1.55 -12.48
C VAL A 30 8.85 1.76 -11.03
N VAL A 31 9.96 2.45 -10.79
CA VAL A 31 10.37 2.98 -9.50
C VAL A 31 10.40 4.50 -9.60
N ILE A 32 9.84 5.17 -8.60
CA ILE A 32 9.97 6.62 -8.44
C ILE A 32 11.03 6.86 -7.36
N ALA A 33 11.97 7.75 -7.65
CA ALA A 33 12.94 8.26 -6.68
C ALA A 33 12.84 9.80 -6.66
N VAL A 34 12.65 10.37 -5.48
CA VAL A 34 12.72 11.80 -5.20
C VAL A 34 13.99 12.01 -4.40
N ILE A 35 14.95 12.72 -4.96
CA ILE A 35 16.30 12.83 -4.41
C ILE A 35 16.63 14.31 -4.26
N ARG A 36 17.19 14.69 -3.12
CA ARG A 36 17.69 16.02 -2.87
C ARG A 36 18.89 16.29 -3.81
N GLU A 37 18.92 17.44 -4.45
CA GLU A 37 19.84 17.75 -5.54
C GLU A 37 21.33 17.61 -5.15
N ASP A 38 21.70 18.02 -3.93
CA ASP A 38 23.05 17.90 -3.41
C ASP A 38 23.57 16.46 -3.24
N LEU A 39 22.67 15.46 -3.29
CA LEU A 39 23.02 14.04 -3.26
C LEU A 39 23.21 13.42 -4.66
N ILE A 40 22.97 14.19 -5.71
CA ILE A 40 23.15 13.74 -7.10
C ILE A 40 24.56 14.18 -7.56
N THR A 41 25.57 13.40 -7.22
CA THR A 41 26.98 13.74 -7.44
C THR A 41 27.71 12.71 -8.29
N GLU A 42 28.93 13.07 -8.76
CA GLU A 42 29.88 12.13 -9.37
C GLU A 42 30.64 11.30 -8.33
N ASP A 43 30.58 11.70 -7.06
CA ASP A 43 31.26 10.99 -5.98
C ASP A 43 30.49 9.71 -5.62
N VAL A 44 30.90 8.62 -6.21
CA VAL A 44 30.32 7.29 -6.02
C VAL A 44 31.38 6.27 -5.64
N LEU A 45 30.98 5.19 -5.00
CA LEU A 45 31.92 4.11 -4.64
C LEU A 45 32.65 3.59 -5.90
N PRO A 46 33.97 3.30 -5.80
CA PRO A 46 34.72 2.69 -6.89
C PRO A 46 34.04 1.41 -7.40
N GLY A 47 33.92 1.26 -8.70
CA GLY A 47 33.26 0.13 -9.33
C GLY A 47 31.72 0.22 -9.40
N THR A 48 31.11 1.31 -8.96
CA THR A 48 29.65 1.50 -9.12
C THR A 48 29.26 1.46 -10.59
N PRO A 49 28.41 0.51 -11.01
CA PRO A 49 27.92 0.44 -12.39
C PRO A 49 27.18 1.72 -12.80
N THR A 50 27.25 2.09 -14.08
CA THR A 50 26.62 3.29 -14.63
C THR A 50 25.14 3.40 -14.26
N MET A 51 24.37 2.31 -14.37
CA MET A 51 22.93 2.29 -14.10
C MET A 51 22.57 2.42 -12.60
N LEU A 52 23.53 2.32 -11.70
CA LEU A 52 23.32 2.53 -10.26
C LEU A 52 23.75 3.93 -9.80
N ARG A 53 24.16 4.80 -10.73
CA ARG A 53 24.52 6.19 -10.44
C ARG A 53 23.29 7.09 -10.65
N TYR A 54 22.85 7.77 -9.64
CA TYR A 54 21.67 8.66 -9.75
C TYR A 54 21.90 9.80 -10.74
N LYS A 55 23.15 10.31 -10.84
CA LYS A 55 23.50 11.34 -11.80
C LYS A 55 23.29 10.90 -13.26
N THR A 56 23.57 9.65 -13.59
CA THR A 56 23.30 9.10 -14.93
C THR A 56 21.81 9.26 -15.28
N HIS A 57 20.93 8.99 -14.36
CA HIS A 57 19.48 9.11 -14.59
C HIS A 57 19.04 10.57 -14.61
N ALA A 58 19.56 11.41 -13.71
CA ALA A 58 19.21 12.82 -13.63
C ALA A 58 19.61 13.58 -14.89
N ASP A 59 20.85 13.42 -15.36
CA ASP A 59 21.38 14.12 -16.55
C ASP A 59 20.68 13.70 -17.85
N ASN A 60 20.04 12.54 -17.86
CA ASN A 60 19.33 11.99 -19.02
C ASN A 60 17.80 12.03 -18.87
N GLY A 61 17.26 12.78 -17.92
CA GLY A 61 15.80 12.89 -17.70
C GLY A 61 15.13 11.54 -17.47
N SER A 62 15.81 10.63 -16.76
CA SER A 62 15.39 9.23 -16.52
C SER A 62 15.27 8.38 -17.79
N MET A 63 15.84 8.80 -18.91
CA MET A 63 15.76 8.11 -20.20
C MET A 63 17.15 7.71 -20.75
N TYR A 64 18.10 7.40 -19.86
CA TYR A 64 19.42 6.89 -20.27
C TYR A 64 19.29 5.58 -21.09
N ASN A 65 18.29 4.77 -20.79
CA ASN A 65 17.85 3.64 -21.62
C ASN A 65 16.35 3.81 -21.93
N THR A 66 15.80 2.98 -22.81
CA THR A 66 14.36 2.99 -23.15
C THR A 66 13.51 2.80 -21.88
N PRO A 67 12.67 3.78 -21.53
CA PRO A 67 11.88 3.72 -20.29
C PRO A 67 10.65 2.81 -20.44
N PRO A 68 10.07 2.31 -19.35
CA PRO A 68 8.81 1.55 -19.35
C PRO A 68 7.61 2.49 -19.61
N ALA A 69 7.48 2.96 -20.86
CA ALA A 69 6.58 4.04 -21.26
C ALA A 69 5.13 3.83 -20.83
N TYR A 70 4.60 2.60 -20.97
CA TYR A 70 3.23 2.29 -20.55
C TYR A 70 3.04 2.47 -19.03
N GLY A 71 3.98 1.95 -18.22
CA GLY A 71 3.93 2.10 -16.76
C GLY A 71 3.96 3.58 -16.34
N ILE A 72 4.83 4.38 -16.94
CA ILE A 72 4.93 5.82 -16.70
C ILE A 72 3.64 6.54 -17.11
N TYR A 73 3.05 6.20 -18.26
CA TYR A 73 1.77 6.75 -18.70
C TYR A 73 0.64 6.48 -17.70
N ILE A 74 0.53 5.25 -17.19
CA ILE A 74 -0.47 4.89 -16.18
C ILE A 74 -0.22 5.65 -14.86
N CYS A 75 1.03 5.77 -14.40
CA CYS A 75 1.35 6.60 -13.23
C CYS A 75 0.85 8.04 -13.41
N GLY A 76 1.06 8.62 -14.59
CA GLY A 76 0.56 9.97 -14.91
C GLY A 76 -0.97 10.07 -14.87
N LYS A 77 -1.71 9.01 -15.23
CA LYS A 77 -3.17 8.95 -15.08
C LYS A 77 -3.58 8.93 -13.59
N VAL A 78 -2.89 8.12 -12.78
CA VAL A 78 -3.17 8.02 -11.35
C VAL A 78 -2.87 9.35 -10.65
N PHE A 79 -1.78 10.04 -10.99
CA PHE A 79 -1.49 11.36 -10.42
C PHE A 79 -2.60 12.38 -10.73
N ARG A 80 -3.08 12.43 -11.96
CA ARG A 80 -4.21 13.29 -12.34
C ARG A 80 -5.49 12.92 -11.59
N TRP A 81 -5.76 11.63 -11.43
CA TRP A 81 -6.90 11.17 -10.63
C TRP A 81 -6.77 11.61 -9.16
N LEU A 82 -5.61 11.44 -8.52
CA LEU A 82 -5.39 11.90 -7.14
C LEU A 82 -5.62 13.42 -7.01
N LEU A 83 -5.13 14.21 -7.97
CA LEU A 83 -5.37 15.66 -7.99
C LEU A 83 -6.87 15.99 -8.14
N SER A 84 -7.58 15.30 -9.03
CA SER A 84 -9.02 15.50 -9.24
C SER A 84 -9.86 15.10 -8.02
N MET A 85 -9.32 14.27 -7.13
CA MET A 85 -9.96 13.86 -5.88
C MET A 85 -9.72 14.85 -4.72
N GLY A 86 -9.03 15.95 -4.96
CA GLY A 86 -8.70 16.96 -3.96
C GLY A 86 -7.29 16.87 -3.39
N GLY A 87 -6.40 16.08 -4.02
CA GLY A 87 -5.00 15.94 -3.60
C GLY A 87 -4.82 14.97 -2.42
N LEU A 88 -3.62 14.98 -1.85
CA LEU A 88 -3.23 14.00 -0.84
C LEU A 88 -3.92 14.22 0.51
N GLU A 89 -4.31 15.43 0.87
CA GLU A 89 -5.10 15.74 2.06
C GLU A 89 -6.45 15.04 2.01
N ALA A 90 -7.20 15.22 0.93
CA ALA A 90 -8.50 14.58 0.74
C ALA A 90 -8.38 13.04 0.65
N ILE A 91 -7.32 12.53 0.02
CA ILE A 91 -7.03 11.10 -0.03
C ILE A 91 -6.75 10.54 1.38
N ARG A 92 -5.98 11.26 2.20
CA ARG A 92 -5.71 10.87 3.59
C ARG A 92 -7.01 10.78 4.39
N GLU A 93 -7.88 11.76 4.30
CA GLU A 93 -9.18 11.73 5.01
C GLU A 93 -10.00 10.49 4.63
N ARG A 94 -10.08 10.17 3.33
CA ARG A 94 -10.75 8.96 2.84
C ARG A 94 -10.10 7.68 3.34
N ASN A 95 -8.78 7.62 3.35
CA ASN A 95 -8.03 6.46 3.83
C ASN A 95 -8.20 6.26 5.34
N VAL A 96 -8.18 7.35 6.12
CA VAL A 96 -8.46 7.31 7.56
C VAL A 96 -9.88 6.78 7.81
N ALA A 97 -10.88 7.28 7.10
CA ALA A 97 -12.26 6.82 7.24
C ALA A 97 -12.41 5.33 6.90
N LYS A 98 -11.79 4.86 5.80
CA LYS A 98 -11.80 3.43 5.44
C LYS A 98 -11.13 2.54 6.48
N ALA A 99 -9.92 2.93 6.88
CA ALA A 99 -9.15 2.16 7.86
C ALA A 99 -9.87 2.10 9.21
N LYS A 100 -10.51 3.21 9.62
CA LYS A 100 -11.29 3.30 10.85
C LYS A 100 -12.41 2.26 10.89
N VAL A 101 -13.17 2.10 9.82
CA VAL A 101 -14.26 1.09 9.75
C VAL A 101 -13.74 -0.32 10.06
N LEU A 102 -12.60 -0.71 9.48
CA LEU A 102 -12.05 -2.04 9.71
C LEU A 102 -11.39 -2.17 11.08
N TYR A 103 -10.65 -1.16 11.52
CA TYR A 103 -9.99 -1.21 12.83
C TYR A 103 -10.97 -1.12 14.00
N ASP A 104 -12.05 -0.34 13.90
CA ASP A 104 -13.10 -0.30 14.93
C ASP A 104 -13.75 -1.69 15.10
N PHE A 105 -14.00 -2.39 14.00
CA PHE A 105 -14.49 -3.76 14.05
C PHE A 105 -13.46 -4.70 14.73
N LEU A 106 -12.19 -4.67 14.29
CA LEU A 106 -11.14 -5.52 14.86
C LEU A 106 -10.90 -5.27 16.36
N ASP A 107 -11.05 -4.02 16.80
CA ASP A 107 -10.89 -3.65 18.20
C ASP A 107 -12.08 -4.10 19.08
N ALA A 108 -13.27 -4.30 18.48
CA ALA A 108 -14.49 -4.74 19.16
C ALA A 108 -14.74 -6.26 19.02
N SER A 109 -14.18 -6.90 18.01
CA SER A 109 -14.38 -8.33 17.73
C SER A 109 -13.79 -9.20 18.83
N GLN A 110 -14.47 -10.31 19.14
CA GLN A 110 -13.98 -11.35 20.06
C GLN A 110 -13.26 -12.48 19.33
N LEU A 111 -13.40 -12.54 18.00
CA LEU A 111 -12.78 -13.56 17.17
C LEU A 111 -11.57 -13.02 16.41
N PHE A 112 -11.69 -11.83 15.79
CA PHE A 112 -10.64 -11.24 14.97
C PHE A 112 -9.82 -10.22 15.75
N HIS A 113 -8.50 -10.29 15.62
CA HIS A 113 -7.59 -9.39 16.32
C HIS A 113 -6.58 -8.77 15.37
N GLY A 114 -6.44 -7.44 15.41
CA GLY A 114 -5.37 -6.75 14.70
C GLY A 114 -4.00 -7.09 15.31
N THR A 115 -2.99 -7.36 14.48
CA THR A 115 -1.66 -7.77 14.93
C THR A 115 -0.71 -6.61 15.19
N VAL A 116 -1.12 -5.37 14.88
CA VAL A 116 -0.29 -4.16 14.97
C VAL A 116 -0.80 -3.25 16.09
N VAL A 117 0.11 -2.75 16.92
CA VAL A 117 -0.21 -1.77 17.97
C VAL A 117 -0.81 -0.50 17.36
N LYS A 118 -1.76 0.12 18.06
CA LYS A 118 -2.60 1.22 17.51
C LYS A 118 -1.80 2.36 16.87
N LYS A 119 -0.70 2.77 17.49
CA LYS A 119 0.13 3.89 17.02
C LYS A 119 0.88 3.63 15.69
N ASP A 120 1.07 2.36 15.33
CA ASP A 120 1.84 1.93 14.16
C ASP A 120 0.94 1.32 13.06
N ARG A 121 -0.38 1.46 13.19
CA ARG A 121 -1.36 0.93 12.23
C ARG A 121 -1.27 1.60 10.87
N SER A 122 -1.18 0.79 9.83
CA SER A 122 -1.19 1.26 8.44
C SER A 122 -2.63 1.59 7.98
N LEU A 123 -2.78 2.67 7.21
CA LEU A 123 -4.02 2.98 6.51
C LEU A 123 -4.24 2.12 5.24
N MET A 124 -3.21 1.37 4.81
CA MET A 124 -3.21 0.67 3.53
C MET A 124 -3.24 -0.85 3.65
N ASN A 125 -2.54 -1.41 4.65
CA ASN A 125 -2.48 -2.85 4.90
C ASN A 125 -2.89 -3.12 6.33
N VAL A 126 -3.98 -3.82 6.51
CA VAL A 126 -4.52 -4.18 7.82
C VAL A 126 -4.33 -5.68 8.04
N PRO A 127 -3.29 -6.10 8.76
CA PRO A 127 -3.11 -7.51 9.12
C PRO A 127 -3.94 -7.86 10.35
N PHE A 128 -4.51 -9.05 10.34
CA PHE A 128 -5.34 -9.58 11.42
C PHE A 128 -5.33 -11.11 11.47
N VAL A 129 -5.71 -11.66 12.59
CA VAL A 129 -5.76 -13.12 12.86
C VAL A 129 -6.98 -13.46 13.70
N THR A 130 -7.35 -14.76 13.76
CA THR A 130 -8.30 -15.28 14.75
C THR A 130 -7.59 -15.89 15.97
N GLY A 131 -6.27 -16.02 15.93
CA GLY A 131 -5.51 -16.75 16.94
C GLY A 131 -5.50 -18.27 16.75
N ASN A 132 -6.21 -18.79 15.74
CA ASN A 132 -6.27 -20.21 15.37
C ASN A 132 -6.00 -20.35 13.86
N ALA A 133 -4.92 -21.03 13.50
CA ALA A 133 -4.49 -21.16 12.10
C ALA A 133 -5.49 -21.93 11.21
N GLU A 134 -6.23 -22.91 11.76
CA GLU A 134 -7.26 -23.61 11.00
C GLU A 134 -8.46 -22.72 10.72
N LEU A 135 -8.83 -21.87 11.69
CA LEU A 135 -9.91 -20.90 11.54
C LEU A 135 -9.52 -19.76 10.59
N ASP A 136 -8.27 -19.30 10.63
CA ASP A 136 -7.72 -18.37 9.64
C ASP A 136 -7.85 -18.94 8.21
N ALA A 137 -7.47 -20.21 8.02
CA ALA A 137 -7.58 -20.87 6.72
C ALA A 137 -9.04 -21.05 6.29
N LYS A 138 -9.95 -21.39 7.22
CA LYS A 138 -11.40 -21.49 6.98
C LYS A 138 -11.96 -20.13 6.55
N PHE A 139 -11.59 -19.06 7.25
CA PHE A 139 -12.03 -17.71 6.91
C PHE A 139 -11.57 -17.31 5.50
N VAL A 140 -10.27 -17.49 5.16
CA VAL A 140 -9.73 -17.16 3.84
C VAL A 140 -10.51 -17.87 2.74
N LYS A 141 -10.77 -19.18 2.90
CA LYS A 141 -11.54 -19.98 1.92
C LYS A 141 -12.99 -19.51 1.79
N ALA A 142 -13.66 -19.21 2.89
CA ALA A 142 -15.03 -18.71 2.90
C ALA A 142 -15.12 -17.30 2.27
N ALA A 143 -14.16 -16.44 2.57
CA ALA A 143 -14.06 -15.11 1.99
C ALA A 143 -13.84 -15.16 0.48
N GLU A 144 -12.95 -16.04 0.00
CA GLU A 144 -12.71 -16.24 -1.43
C GLU A 144 -13.96 -16.72 -2.16
N ALA A 145 -14.70 -17.66 -1.58
CA ALA A 145 -16.00 -18.12 -2.11
C ALA A 145 -17.07 -17.01 -2.12
N ALA A 146 -16.96 -16.02 -1.21
CA ALA A 146 -17.84 -14.85 -1.17
C ALA A 146 -17.35 -13.68 -2.07
N GLY A 147 -16.28 -13.88 -2.85
CA GLY A 147 -15.75 -12.89 -3.81
C GLY A 147 -14.71 -11.94 -3.23
N PHE A 148 -14.23 -12.15 -1.99
CA PHE A 148 -13.11 -11.40 -1.43
C PHE A 148 -11.80 -12.07 -1.80
N VAL A 149 -10.99 -11.43 -2.63
CA VAL A 149 -9.73 -11.97 -3.12
C VAL A 149 -8.53 -11.43 -2.34
N SER A 150 -7.45 -12.23 -2.27
CA SER A 150 -6.15 -11.82 -1.73
C SER A 150 -6.16 -11.42 -0.24
N LEU A 151 -7.06 -11.99 0.57
CA LEU A 151 -7.10 -11.77 2.03
C LEU A 151 -6.07 -12.60 2.80
N LYS A 152 -5.52 -13.68 2.21
CA LYS A 152 -4.47 -14.47 2.84
C LYS A 152 -3.27 -13.59 3.20
N GLY A 153 -2.77 -13.70 4.42
CA GLY A 153 -1.62 -12.95 4.91
C GLY A 153 -0.31 -13.29 4.20
N HIS A 154 0.75 -12.54 4.51
CA HIS A 154 2.05 -12.78 3.93
C HIS A 154 2.59 -14.16 4.34
N ARG A 155 3.23 -14.87 3.41
CA ARG A 155 3.72 -16.25 3.63
C ARG A 155 4.65 -16.42 4.84
N THR A 156 5.35 -15.35 5.25
CA THR A 156 6.27 -15.38 6.40
C THR A 156 5.61 -14.97 7.72
N VAL A 157 4.42 -14.36 7.67
CA VAL A 157 3.71 -13.82 8.85
C VAL A 157 2.47 -14.66 9.16
N GLY A 158 1.82 -15.20 8.14
CA GLY A 158 0.56 -15.93 8.29
C GLY A 158 -0.66 -15.01 8.44
N GLY A 159 -1.74 -15.56 8.99
CA GLY A 159 -2.99 -14.85 9.22
C GLY A 159 -3.65 -14.31 7.95
N MET A 160 -4.36 -13.20 8.10
CA MET A 160 -5.03 -12.48 7.03
C MET A 160 -4.48 -11.05 6.90
N ARG A 161 -4.72 -10.44 5.73
CA ARG A 161 -4.36 -9.04 5.45
C ARG A 161 -5.34 -8.41 4.48
N ALA A 162 -6.06 -7.39 4.89
CA ALA A 162 -6.82 -6.55 3.99
C ALA A 162 -5.92 -5.46 3.40
N SER A 163 -5.80 -5.41 2.07
CA SER A 163 -5.09 -4.36 1.33
C SER A 163 -6.13 -3.36 0.81
N ILE A 164 -6.28 -2.23 1.52
CA ILE A 164 -7.32 -1.22 1.26
C ILE A 164 -6.73 0.05 0.64
N TYR A 165 -5.94 -0.11 -0.40
CA TYR A 165 -5.24 0.99 -1.10
C TYR A 165 -6.15 2.14 -1.50
N ASN A 166 -5.58 3.25 -1.99
CA ASN A 166 -6.31 4.46 -2.36
C ASN A 166 -7.54 4.19 -3.24
N ALA A 167 -7.43 3.27 -4.19
CA ALA A 167 -8.51 2.94 -5.13
C ALA A 167 -9.61 2.04 -4.54
N MET A 168 -9.41 1.43 -3.36
CA MET A 168 -10.44 0.64 -2.70
C MET A 168 -11.59 1.55 -2.25
N PRO A 169 -12.82 1.35 -2.72
CA PRO A 169 -13.98 2.13 -2.27
C PRO A 169 -14.38 1.75 -0.84
N MET A 170 -15.02 2.67 -0.14
CA MET A 170 -15.53 2.47 1.22
C MET A 170 -16.45 1.25 1.31
N GLU A 171 -17.30 1.05 0.30
CA GLU A 171 -18.26 -0.05 0.22
C GLU A 171 -17.58 -1.42 0.25
N GLY A 172 -16.38 -1.53 -0.33
CA GLY A 172 -15.58 -2.76 -0.28
C GLY A 172 -15.15 -3.11 1.14
N VAL A 173 -14.74 -2.10 1.92
CA VAL A 173 -14.34 -2.28 3.32
C VAL A 173 -15.55 -2.61 4.20
N VAL A 174 -16.67 -1.90 4.01
CA VAL A 174 -17.92 -2.17 4.73
C VAL A 174 -18.42 -3.59 4.47
N LYS A 175 -18.41 -4.04 3.20
CA LYS A 175 -18.78 -5.42 2.85
C LYS A 175 -17.87 -6.47 3.52
N LEU A 176 -16.57 -6.18 3.61
CA LEU A 176 -15.65 -7.07 4.30
C LEU A 176 -16.00 -7.17 5.80
N VAL A 177 -16.22 -6.04 6.48
CA VAL A 177 -16.61 -6.04 7.90
C VAL A 177 -17.92 -6.79 8.12
N GLN A 178 -18.95 -6.57 7.29
CA GLN A 178 -20.22 -7.30 7.36
C GLN A 178 -20.03 -8.83 7.16
N PHE A 179 -19.11 -9.23 6.29
CA PHE A 179 -18.76 -10.64 6.11
C PHE A 179 -18.06 -11.19 7.36
N MET A 180 -17.12 -10.46 7.92
CA MET A 180 -16.41 -10.84 9.15
C MET A 180 -17.36 -10.99 10.34
N GLU A 181 -18.32 -10.07 10.52
CA GLU A 181 -19.35 -10.13 11.55
C GLU A 181 -20.22 -11.42 11.44
N ARG A 182 -20.62 -11.79 10.22
CA ARG A 182 -21.36 -13.05 10.00
C ARG A 182 -20.52 -14.25 10.32
N PHE A 183 -19.29 -14.29 9.79
CA PHE A 183 -18.36 -15.40 10.04
C PHE A 183 -18.08 -15.56 11.55
N GLU A 184 -17.92 -14.48 12.28
CA GLU A 184 -17.73 -14.50 13.72
C GLU A 184 -18.93 -15.10 14.44
N LYS A 185 -20.17 -14.75 14.07
CA LYS A 185 -21.39 -15.31 14.67
C LYS A 185 -21.52 -16.82 14.43
N GLU A 186 -21.06 -17.31 13.29
CA GLU A 186 -21.14 -18.72 12.88
C GLU A 186 -20.02 -19.60 13.47
N ASN A 187 -18.97 -19.00 14.01
CA ASN A 187 -17.75 -19.71 14.44
C ASN A 187 -17.30 -19.38 15.88
N ARG A 188 -18.20 -18.85 16.66
CA ARG A 188 -18.05 -18.69 18.13
C ARG A 188 -18.44 -19.95 18.87
#